data_9ae3b10e19a3728956c7aa2fb812119f
#
_entry.id   9ae3b10e19a3728956c7aa2fb812119f
#
_cell.length_a   1.000
_cell.length_b   1.000
_cell.length_c   1.000
_cell.angle_alpha   90.00
_cell.angle_beta   90.00
_cell.angle_gamma   90.00
#
_symmetry.space_group_name_H-M   'P 1'
#
loop_
_entity.id
_entity.type
_entity.pdbx_description
1 polymer ?
#
loop_
_entity_poly.entity_id
_entity_poly.type
_entity_poly.pdbx_seq_one_letter_code
_entity_poly.pdbx_strand_id
1 'polypeptide(L)'
;KSNLNLISNNLILSNSGEAIMIKSETSKGIILRGYSNNDFAKLELVKNENFLGNKSNLTQNFISIGKELSFTLDLEIGDDITIMSSRGIETIVGNIPKQKTFTVISIYESGLADFDNNIAFVNLFTLEEFFNLKKEDRNLEIYLKNPQNIEYQKSLVQNQFPNEFVYSWSDMNNSLFSALKVERNVMFIILSLI
;
A
#
# COMPACT_ATOMS: atom_id res chain seq x y z
N LYS A 1 3.63 -23.60 5.42
CA LYS A 1 3.09 -23.18 4.07
C LYS A 1 1.74 -23.81 3.75
N SER A 2 1.44 -25.07 4.11
CA SER A 2 0.18 -25.75 3.71
C SER A 2 -1.08 -25.15 4.31
N ASN A 3 -1.08 -24.71 5.56
CA ASN A 3 -2.27 -24.22 6.23
C ASN A 3 -2.70 -22.80 5.82
N LEU A 4 -1.73 -21.93 5.44
CA LEU A 4 -2.06 -20.59 4.96
C LEU A 4 -2.81 -20.61 3.61
N ASN A 5 -2.48 -21.53 2.72
CA ASN A 5 -3.16 -21.67 1.43
C ASN A 5 -4.65 -22.08 1.57
N LEU A 6 -5.05 -22.64 2.71
CA LEU A 6 -6.45 -22.98 2.97
C LEU A 6 -7.29 -21.72 3.25
N ILE A 7 -6.72 -20.73 3.91
CA ILE A 7 -7.41 -19.51 4.37
C ILE A 7 -7.17 -18.29 3.45
N SER A 8 -6.14 -18.32 2.59
CA SER A 8 -5.75 -17.19 1.74
C SER A 8 -6.01 -17.43 0.26
N ASN A 9 -6.33 -16.36 -0.45
CA ASN A 9 -6.33 -16.29 -1.91
C ASN A 9 -4.92 -16.04 -2.43
N ASN A 10 -4.21 -15.09 -1.81
CA ASN A 10 -2.87 -14.69 -2.20
C ASN A 10 -1.98 -14.50 -0.96
N LEU A 11 -0.71 -14.86 -1.12
CA LEU A 11 0.39 -14.54 -0.19
C LEU A 11 1.36 -13.66 -0.96
N ILE A 12 1.56 -12.44 -0.50
CA ILE A 12 2.33 -11.41 -1.20
C ILE A 12 3.41 -10.88 -0.26
N LEU A 13 4.65 -10.79 -0.75
CA LEU A 13 5.72 -10.11 -0.05
C LEU A 13 5.75 -8.64 -0.49
N SER A 14 5.78 -7.74 0.48
CA SER A 14 5.85 -6.31 0.27
C SER A 14 6.83 -5.63 1.21
N ASN A 15 7.17 -4.42 0.87
CA ASN A 15 7.84 -3.48 1.76
C ASN A 15 7.28 -2.08 1.51
N SER A 16 7.50 -1.15 2.43
CA SER A 16 7.00 0.22 2.27
C SER A 16 7.92 1.23 2.92
N GLY A 17 7.83 2.48 2.46
CA GLY A 17 8.56 3.59 3.05
C GLY A 17 7.87 4.92 2.75
N GLU A 18 8.10 5.90 3.61
CA GLU A 18 7.59 7.26 3.44
C GLU A 18 8.48 8.05 2.50
N ALA A 19 7.87 8.74 1.56
CA ALA A 19 8.56 9.55 0.56
C ALA A 19 7.80 10.84 0.27
N ILE A 20 8.46 11.75 -0.39
CA ILE A 20 7.86 12.97 -0.94
C ILE A 20 7.90 12.85 -2.46
N MET A 21 6.74 12.94 -3.08
CA MET A 21 6.58 13.02 -4.53
C MET A 21 6.62 14.47 -4.96
N ILE A 22 7.43 14.81 -5.95
CA ILE A 22 7.69 16.18 -6.39
C ILE A 22 7.45 16.29 -7.89
N LYS A 23 6.53 17.17 -8.29
CA LYS A 23 6.35 17.60 -9.68
C LYS A 23 6.43 19.13 -9.76
N SER A 24 7.43 19.63 -10.43
CA SER A 24 7.68 21.09 -10.56
C SER A 24 7.74 21.77 -9.19
N GLU A 25 6.81 22.66 -8.88
CA GLU A 25 6.72 23.40 -7.62
C GLU A 25 5.81 22.73 -6.58
N THR A 26 5.10 21.65 -6.97
CA THR A 26 4.17 20.93 -6.10
C THR A 26 4.83 19.71 -5.49
N SER A 27 4.59 19.49 -4.20
CA SER A 27 5.07 18.31 -3.50
C SER A 27 4.00 17.69 -2.61
N LYS A 28 4.03 16.38 -2.47
CA LYS A 28 3.09 15.60 -1.68
C LYS A 28 3.79 14.49 -0.92
N GLY A 29 3.51 14.36 0.38
CA GLY A 29 3.93 13.20 1.17
C GLY A 29 3.12 11.97 0.78
N ILE A 30 3.79 10.86 0.54
CA ILE A 30 3.18 9.59 0.13
C ILE A 30 3.80 8.42 0.86
N ILE A 31 3.10 7.30 0.89
CA ILE A 31 3.64 5.99 1.22
C ILE A 31 3.94 5.25 -0.08
N LEU A 32 5.21 4.94 -0.30
CA LEU A 32 5.64 4.13 -1.43
C LEU A 32 5.59 2.66 -1.02
N ARG A 33 4.85 1.82 -1.76
CA ARG A 33 4.74 0.38 -1.51
C ARG A 33 5.38 -0.41 -2.65
N GLY A 34 6.21 -1.38 -2.28
CA GLY A 34 6.95 -2.22 -3.23
C GLY A 34 6.35 -3.61 -3.36
N TYR A 35 6.13 -4.03 -4.61
CA TYR A 35 5.70 -5.38 -4.96
C TYR A 35 6.53 -5.95 -6.09
N SER A 36 6.65 -7.29 -6.16
CA SER A 36 7.10 -7.92 -7.39
C SER A 36 6.08 -7.71 -8.51
N ASN A 37 6.51 -7.77 -9.78
CA ASN A 37 5.59 -7.64 -10.92
C ASN A 37 4.44 -8.66 -10.85
N ASN A 38 4.76 -9.90 -10.50
CA ASN A 38 3.76 -10.96 -10.40
C ASN A 38 2.78 -10.73 -9.25
N ASP A 39 3.24 -10.17 -8.14
CA ASP A 39 2.40 -9.91 -6.98
C ASP A 39 1.56 -8.65 -7.15
N PHE A 40 2.11 -7.62 -7.79
CA PHE A 40 1.35 -6.42 -8.15
C PHE A 40 0.13 -6.76 -9.03
N ALA A 41 0.32 -7.60 -10.06
CA ALA A 41 -0.77 -8.05 -10.93
C ALA A 41 -1.87 -8.87 -10.22
N LYS A 42 -1.60 -9.41 -9.01
CA LYS A 42 -2.58 -10.14 -8.21
C LYS A 42 -3.47 -9.24 -7.35
N LEU A 43 -3.10 -7.98 -7.16
CA LEU A 43 -3.87 -7.02 -6.37
C LEU A 43 -5.25 -6.77 -7.01
N GLU A 44 -6.31 -6.76 -6.22
CA GLU A 44 -7.67 -6.56 -6.72
C GLU A 44 -7.84 -5.20 -7.40
N LEU A 45 -7.17 -4.15 -6.88
CA LEU A 45 -7.17 -2.83 -7.49
C LEU A 45 -6.58 -2.81 -8.92
N VAL A 46 -5.62 -3.70 -9.23
CA VAL A 46 -5.01 -3.83 -10.57
C VAL A 46 -5.93 -4.59 -11.54
N LYS A 47 -6.78 -5.47 -11.01
CA LYS A 47 -7.76 -6.22 -11.81
C LYS A 47 -9.00 -5.38 -12.11
N ASN A 48 -9.23 -4.31 -11.38
CA ASN A 48 -10.38 -3.42 -11.53
C ASN A 48 -10.46 -2.88 -12.97
N GLU A 49 -11.68 -2.63 -13.44
CA GLU A 49 -11.96 -2.03 -14.75
C GLU A 49 -11.49 -0.58 -14.85
N ASN A 50 -11.47 0.13 -13.72
CA ASN A 50 -11.00 1.52 -13.63
C ASN A 50 -9.47 1.66 -13.59
N PHE A 51 -8.71 0.56 -13.68
CA PHE A 51 -7.26 0.61 -13.76
C PHE A 51 -6.81 1.02 -15.16
N LEU A 52 -6.10 2.13 -15.25
CA LEU A 52 -5.56 2.68 -16.50
C LEU A 52 -4.08 2.34 -16.65
N GLY A 53 -3.65 1.94 -17.84
CA GLY A 53 -2.25 1.69 -18.15
C GLY A 53 -1.80 0.25 -18.00
N ASN A 54 -0.54 0.01 -17.73
CA ASN A 54 0.08 -1.31 -17.75
C ASN A 54 -0.04 -2.03 -16.41
N LYS A 55 -0.65 -3.23 -16.41
CA LYS A 55 -0.94 -4.05 -15.22
C LYS A 55 0.24 -4.92 -14.75
N SER A 56 1.28 -5.11 -15.56
CA SER A 56 2.30 -6.13 -15.31
C SER A 56 3.75 -5.68 -15.47
N ASN A 57 3.99 -4.41 -15.75
CA ASN A 57 5.33 -3.92 -16.05
C ASN A 57 5.85 -2.92 -14.99
N LEU A 58 5.74 -3.27 -13.71
CA LEU A 58 6.29 -2.46 -12.63
C LEU A 58 7.81 -2.71 -12.52
N THR A 59 8.57 -2.18 -13.48
CA THR A 59 10.04 -2.31 -13.50
C THR A 59 10.73 -1.20 -12.70
N GLN A 60 12.06 -1.18 -12.71
CA GLN A 60 12.88 -0.37 -11.80
C GLN A 60 12.62 1.15 -11.83
N ASN A 61 12.13 1.69 -12.95
CA ASN A 61 11.92 3.13 -13.11
C ASN A 61 10.44 3.50 -13.29
N PHE A 62 9.54 2.55 -13.07
CA PHE A 62 8.11 2.77 -13.24
C PHE A 62 7.38 2.84 -11.91
N ILE A 63 6.33 3.67 -11.89
CA ILE A 63 5.46 3.89 -10.75
C ILE A 63 4.00 3.81 -11.17
N SER A 64 3.17 3.20 -10.31
CA SER A 64 1.72 3.23 -10.39
C SER A 64 1.18 4.15 -9.30
N ILE A 65 0.33 5.10 -9.65
CA ILE A 65 -0.20 6.11 -8.72
C ILE A 65 -1.72 5.99 -8.60
N GLY A 66 -2.25 6.48 -7.48
CA GLY A 66 -3.70 6.55 -7.31
C GLY A 66 -4.31 7.69 -8.10
N LYS A 67 -5.59 7.57 -8.44
CA LYS A 67 -6.36 8.55 -9.23
C LYS A 67 -6.39 9.93 -8.57
N GLU A 68 -6.62 9.99 -7.25
CA GLU A 68 -6.64 11.25 -6.52
C GLU A 68 -5.25 11.92 -6.49
N LEU A 69 -4.18 11.12 -6.42
CA LEU A 69 -2.82 11.61 -6.47
C LEU A 69 -2.47 12.16 -7.86
N SER A 70 -2.96 11.53 -8.93
CA SER A 70 -2.79 12.03 -10.31
C SER A 70 -3.45 13.39 -10.49
N PHE A 71 -4.64 13.61 -9.95
CA PHE A 71 -5.30 14.93 -9.98
C PHE A 71 -4.57 15.95 -9.11
N THR A 72 -4.13 15.57 -7.90
CA THR A 72 -3.45 16.50 -6.98
C THR A 72 -2.16 17.05 -7.55
N LEU A 73 -1.42 16.24 -8.31
CA LEU A 73 -0.12 16.60 -8.88
C LEU A 73 -0.16 16.85 -10.40
N ASP A 74 -1.33 16.87 -11.02
CA ASP A 74 -1.51 17.01 -12.46
C ASP A 74 -0.60 16.05 -13.25
N LEU A 75 -0.76 14.75 -12.98
CA LEU A 75 0.05 13.67 -13.53
C LEU A 75 -0.76 12.78 -14.48
N GLU A 76 -0.19 12.51 -15.63
CA GLU A 76 -0.70 11.56 -16.62
C GLU A 76 0.22 10.35 -16.80
N ILE A 77 -0.27 9.31 -17.45
CA ILE A 77 0.57 8.16 -17.84
C ILE A 77 1.62 8.62 -18.85
N GLY A 78 2.88 8.32 -18.56
CA GLY A 78 4.02 8.75 -19.34
C GLY A 78 4.81 9.91 -18.72
N ASP A 79 4.24 10.59 -17.73
CA ASP A 79 4.92 11.68 -17.03
C ASP A 79 6.04 11.17 -16.13
N ASP A 80 7.08 11.97 -16.03
CA ASP A 80 8.17 11.75 -15.08
C ASP A 80 7.92 12.49 -13.78
N ILE A 81 8.21 11.81 -12.65
CA ILE A 81 8.03 12.31 -11.30
C ILE A 81 9.26 12.01 -10.45
N THR A 82 9.68 12.96 -9.64
CA THR A 82 10.78 12.77 -8.70
C THR A 82 10.26 12.34 -7.34
N ILE A 83 10.80 11.24 -6.83
CA ILE A 83 10.55 10.76 -5.48
C ILE A 83 11.77 11.07 -4.61
N MET A 84 11.54 11.69 -3.47
CA MET A 84 12.54 11.99 -2.47
C MET A 84 12.28 11.17 -1.20
N SER A 85 13.31 10.49 -0.69
CA SER A 85 13.22 9.72 0.55
C SER A 85 13.11 10.66 1.76
N SER A 86 12.24 10.34 2.71
CA SER A 86 12.18 11.02 4.02
C SER A 86 13.43 10.73 4.86
N ARG A 87 14.10 9.59 4.62
CA ARG A 87 15.38 9.22 5.22
C ARG A 87 16.49 9.46 4.21
N GLY A 88 17.41 10.35 4.54
CA GLY A 88 18.56 10.61 3.70
C GLY A 88 19.74 9.67 3.94
N ILE A 89 20.80 9.86 3.20
CA ILE A 89 22.10 9.24 3.41
C ILE A 89 22.90 10.15 4.34
N GLU A 90 23.38 9.60 5.49
CA GLU A 90 24.26 10.33 6.37
C GLU A 90 25.60 10.59 5.68
N THR A 91 25.99 11.85 5.58
CA THR A 91 27.27 12.28 5.01
C THR A 91 28.02 13.16 6.00
N ILE A 92 29.28 13.42 5.73
CA ILE A 92 30.13 14.31 6.55
C ILE A 92 29.53 15.73 6.69
N VAL A 93 28.75 16.16 5.71
CA VAL A 93 28.10 17.49 5.66
C VAL A 93 26.64 17.47 6.10
N GLY A 94 26.14 16.33 6.60
CA GLY A 94 24.75 16.16 7.05
C GLY A 94 23.99 15.09 6.29
N ASN A 95 22.68 15.05 6.49
CA ASN A 95 21.79 14.06 5.89
C ASN A 95 21.27 14.57 4.53
N ILE A 96 21.65 13.89 3.45
CA ILE A 96 21.23 14.24 2.08
C ILE A 96 20.08 13.31 1.66
N PRO A 97 18.87 13.82 1.35
CA PRO A 97 17.77 13.01 0.87
C PRO A 97 18.11 12.29 -0.44
N LYS A 98 17.85 11.00 -0.49
CA LYS A 98 17.99 10.23 -1.74
C LYS A 98 16.83 10.57 -2.68
N GLN A 99 17.12 10.79 -3.93
CA GLN A 99 16.12 11.12 -4.96
C GLN A 99 16.20 10.12 -6.11
N LYS A 100 15.06 9.82 -6.71
CA LYS A 100 14.96 8.98 -7.91
C LYS A 100 13.77 9.44 -8.75
N THR A 101 13.97 9.49 -10.07
CA THR A 101 12.91 9.78 -11.04
C THR A 101 12.24 8.47 -11.47
N PHE A 102 10.92 8.50 -11.55
CA PHE A 102 10.08 7.42 -12.03
C PHE A 102 9.14 7.93 -13.12
N THR A 103 8.80 7.07 -14.08
CA THR A 103 7.78 7.35 -15.09
C THR A 103 6.46 6.71 -14.65
N VAL A 104 5.37 7.46 -14.69
CA VAL A 104 4.02 6.97 -14.39
C VAL A 104 3.56 6.02 -15.49
N ILE A 105 3.35 4.73 -15.18
CA ILE A 105 2.89 3.73 -16.16
C ILE A 105 1.43 3.35 -16.01
N SER A 106 0.84 3.64 -14.86
CA SER A 106 -0.54 3.29 -14.59
C SER A 106 -1.14 4.16 -13.49
N ILE A 107 -2.47 4.31 -13.56
CA ILE A 107 -3.28 5.00 -12.57
C ILE A 107 -4.34 4.02 -12.10
N TYR A 108 -4.42 3.79 -10.78
CA TYR A 108 -5.40 2.91 -10.15
C TYR A 108 -6.47 3.71 -9.41
N GLU A 109 -7.62 3.08 -9.22
CA GLU A 109 -8.72 3.59 -8.40
C GLU A 109 -9.16 2.49 -7.42
N SER A 110 -8.96 2.71 -6.12
CA SER A 110 -9.33 1.75 -5.08
C SER A 110 -10.76 1.94 -4.57
N GLY A 111 -11.36 3.08 -4.82
CA GLY A 111 -12.62 3.52 -4.25
C GLY A 111 -12.49 4.21 -2.88
N LEU A 112 -11.27 4.37 -2.38
CA LEU A 112 -10.94 5.09 -1.14
C LEU A 112 -10.06 6.28 -1.48
N ALA A 113 -10.62 7.48 -1.49
CA ALA A 113 -9.92 8.70 -1.90
C ALA A 113 -8.62 8.94 -1.12
N ASP A 114 -8.62 8.71 0.20
CA ASP A 114 -7.43 8.86 1.04
C ASP A 114 -6.33 7.86 0.66
N PHE A 115 -6.69 6.63 0.30
CA PHE A 115 -5.74 5.63 -0.17
C PHE A 115 -5.15 6.05 -1.52
N ASP A 116 -6.01 6.44 -2.47
CA ASP A 116 -5.62 6.85 -3.81
C ASP A 116 -4.79 8.14 -3.82
N ASN A 117 -4.93 8.99 -2.79
CA ASN A 117 -4.18 10.24 -2.66
C ASN A 117 -2.84 10.10 -1.95
N ASN A 118 -2.62 9.01 -1.20
CA ASN A 118 -1.45 8.90 -0.34
C ASN A 118 -0.56 7.69 -0.63
N ILE A 119 -0.94 6.77 -1.53
CA ILE A 119 -0.18 5.57 -1.80
C ILE A 119 0.25 5.52 -3.28
N ALA A 120 1.48 5.05 -3.51
CA ALA A 120 1.98 4.74 -4.84
C ALA A 120 2.74 3.41 -4.82
N PHE A 121 2.76 2.72 -5.96
CA PHE A 121 3.36 1.39 -6.08
C PHE A 121 4.58 1.41 -6.99
N VAL A 122 5.64 0.76 -6.54
CA VAL A 122 6.89 0.59 -7.31
C VAL A 122 7.37 -0.85 -7.21
N ASN A 123 8.38 -1.20 -8.00
CA ASN A 123 9.02 -2.50 -7.90
C ASN A 123 9.64 -2.70 -6.51
N LEU A 124 9.46 -3.89 -5.91
CA LEU A 124 9.94 -4.22 -4.56
C LEU A 124 11.46 -4.05 -4.42
N PHE A 125 12.23 -4.54 -5.41
CA PHE A 125 13.67 -4.40 -5.37
C PHE A 125 14.11 -2.92 -5.43
N THR A 126 13.46 -2.14 -6.28
CA THR A 126 13.73 -0.70 -6.40
C THR A 126 13.41 0.05 -5.11
N LEU A 127 12.32 -0.29 -4.44
CA LEU A 127 11.96 0.31 -3.16
C LEU A 127 13.00 -0.04 -2.07
N GLU A 128 13.40 -1.30 -1.98
CA GLU A 128 14.40 -1.76 -1.01
C GLU A 128 15.75 -1.07 -1.22
N GLU A 129 16.20 -0.95 -2.47
CA GLU A 129 17.41 -0.22 -2.82
C GLU A 129 17.28 1.29 -2.49
N PHE A 130 16.12 1.88 -2.78
CA PHE A 130 15.87 3.30 -2.55
C PHE A 130 15.90 3.67 -1.06
N PHE A 131 15.29 2.84 -0.20
CA PHE A 131 15.23 3.08 1.25
C PHE A 131 16.33 2.34 2.05
N ASN A 132 17.21 1.61 1.37
CA ASN A 132 18.23 0.76 1.99
C ASN A 132 17.64 -0.27 2.98
N LEU A 133 16.52 -0.89 2.59
CA LEU A 133 15.84 -1.93 3.37
C LEU A 133 16.41 -3.32 3.06
N LYS A 134 16.36 -4.20 4.04
CA LYS A 134 16.79 -5.59 3.87
C LYS A 134 15.61 -6.48 3.49
N LYS A 135 15.93 -7.66 2.93
CA LYS A 135 14.90 -8.66 2.60
C LYS A 135 14.19 -9.23 3.83
N GLU A 136 14.85 -9.21 4.96
CA GLU A 136 14.31 -9.63 6.26
C GLU A 136 13.24 -8.66 6.79
N ASP A 137 13.26 -7.40 6.32
CA ASP A 137 12.29 -6.37 6.72
C ASP A 137 10.97 -6.45 5.92
N ARG A 138 10.82 -7.43 5.03
CA ARG A 138 9.60 -7.60 4.22
C ARG A 138 8.43 -8.04 5.06
N ASN A 139 7.28 -7.45 4.75
CA ASN A 139 6.00 -7.89 5.28
C ASN A 139 5.42 -9.02 4.42
N LEU A 140 4.79 -10.00 5.08
CA LEU A 140 3.96 -10.99 4.41
C LEU A 140 2.50 -10.56 4.50
N GLU A 141 1.92 -10.17 3.37
CA GLU A 141 0.51 -9.83 3.24
C GLU A 141 -0.31 -11.08 2.90
N ILE A 142 -1.32 -11.35 3.72
CA ILE A 142 -2.20 -12.51 3.58
C ILE A 142 -3.58 -12.03 3.17
N TYR A 143 -3.94 -12.24 1.92
CA TYR A 143 -5.26 -11.89 1.37
C TYR A 143 -6.24 -13.03 1.62
N LEU A 144 -7.17 -12.84 2.55
CA LEU A 144 -8.08 -13.87 3.02
C LEU A 144 -9.18 -14.18 1.99
N LYS A 145 -9.57 -15.45 1.91
CA LYS A 145 -10.73 -15.92 1.12
C LYS A 145 -12.05 -15.42 1.70
N ASN A 146 -12.15 -15.41 3.02
CA ASN A 146 -13.33 -14.94 3.73
C ASN A 146 -12.91 -14.03 4.89
N PRO A 147 -13.05 -12.70 4.74
CA PRO A 147 -12.61 -11.74 5.75
C PRO A 147 -13.60 -11.59 6.94
N GLN A 148 -14.77 -12.25 6.92
CA GLN A 148 -15.82 -12.04 7.93
C GLN A 148 -15.43 -12.47 9.35
N ASN A 149 -14.49 -13.42 9.50
CA ASN A 149 -14.04 -13.93 10.79
C ASN A 149 -12.56 -13.63 11.04
N ILE A 150 -12.21 -12.34 10.95
CA ILE A 150 -10.82 -11.86 10.97
C ILE A 150 -10.08 -12.26 12.25
N GLU A 151 -10.71 -12.16 13.41
CA GLU A 151 -10.09 -12.47 14.70
C GLU A 151 -9.66 -13.95 14.80
N TYR A 152 -10.53 -14.86 14.34
CA TYR A 152 -10.20 -16.28 14.30
C TYR A 152 -9.04 -16.55 13.33
N GLN A 153 -9.08 -15.96 12.14
CA GLN A 153 -8.03 -16.16 11.13
C GLN A 153 -6.69 -15.53 11.57
N LYS A 154 -6.74 -14.37 12.23
CA LYS A 154 -5.57 -13.75 12.85
C LYS A 154 -4.94 -14.66 13.90
N SER A 155 -5.75 -15.28 14.76
CA SER A 155 -5.24 -16.24 15.76
C SER A 155 -4.59 -17.47 15.13
N LEU A 156 -5.14 -18.00 14.02
CA LEU A 156 -4.51 -19.10 13.28
C LEU A 156 -3.15 -18.72 12.70
N VAL A 157 -3.04 -17.50 12.13
CA VAL A 157 -1.77 -16.99 11.61
C VAL A 157 -0.78 -16.77 12.74
N GLN A 158 -1.19 -16.14 13.85
CA GLN A 158 -0.34 -15.89 15.01
C GLN A 158 0.23 -17.19 15.61
N ASN A 159 -0.58 -18.25 15.66
CA ASN A 159 -0.12 -19.56 16.14
C ASN A 159 0.91 -20.21 15.23
N GLN A 160 0.91 -19.89 13.92
CA GLN A 160 1.92 -20.38 12.98
C GLN A 160 3.22 -19.55 13.02
N PHE A 161 3.12 -18.29 13.41
CA PHE A 161 4.23 -17.34 13.50
C PHE A 161 4.28 -16.69 14.89
N PRO A 162 4.62 -17.45 15.94
CA PRO A 162 4.51 -16.97 17.32
C PRO A 162 5.48 -15.82 17.65
N ASN A 163 6.57 -15.69 16.89
CA ASN A 163 7.57 -14.65 17.08
C ASN A 163 7.36 -13.41 16.19
N GLU A 164 6.35 -13.44 15.32
CA GLU A 164 6.06 -12.35 14.39
C GLU A 164 4.84 -11.55 14.86
N PHE A 165 4.82 -10.27 14.52
CA PHE A 165 3.66 -9.43 14.78
C PHE A 165 2.63 -9.62 13.67
N VAL A 166 1.41 -10.01 14.04
CA VAL A 166 0.29 -10.19 13.11
C VAL A 166 -0.73 -9.08 13.32
N TYR A 167 -0.90 -8.26 12.30
CA TYR A 167 -1.89 -7.18 12.26
C TYR A 167 -2.93 -7.47 11.20
N SER A 168 -4.20 -7.28 11.53
CA SER A 168 -5.27 -7.25 10.54
C SER A 168 -5.47 -5.82 10.02
N TRP A 169 -6.13 -5.71 8.87
CA TRP A 169 -6.52 -4.40 8.35
C TRP A 169 -7.44 -3.63 9.33
N SER A 170 -8.29 -4.34 10.08
CA SER A 170 -9.12 -3.73 11.13
C SER A 170 -8.31 -3.18 12.31
N ASP A 171 -7.19 -3.81 12.68
CA ASP A 171 -6.30 -3.27 13.72
C ASP A 171 -5.65 -1.97 13.26
N MET A 172 -5.19 -1.94 12.02
CA MET A 172 -4.53 -0.77 11.43
C MET A 172 -5.50 0.40 11.24
N ASN A 173 -6.79 0.13 11.09
CA ASN A 173 -7.86 1.13 10.88
C ASN A 173 -8.87 1.16 12.03
N ASN A 174 -8.40 0.95 13.25
CA ASN A 174 -9.26 0.81 14.45
C ASN A 174 -10.17 2.03 14.69
N SER A 175 -9.72 3.24 14.39
CA SER A 175 -10.54 4.47 14.52
C SER A 175 -11.77 4.42 13.60
N LEU A 176 -11.59 3.99 12.33
CA LEU A 176 -12.67 3.81 11.37
C LEU A 176 -13.68 2.76 11.86
N PHE A 177 -13.20 1.59 12.28
CA PHE A 177 -14.08 0.53 12.78
C PHE A 177 -14.82 0.91 14.05
N SER A 178 -14.17 1.68 14.94
CA SER A 178 -14.81 2.22 16.15
C SER A 178 -15.92 3.22 15.79
N ALA A 179 -15.70 4.09 14.83
CA ALA A 179 -16.72 5.03 14.35
C ALA A 179 -17.93 4.29 13.75
N LEU A 180 -17.70 3.32 12.86
CA LEU A 180 -18.76 2.50 12.27
C LEU A 180 -19.55 1.70 13.32
N LYS A 181 -18.90 1.23 14.38
CA LYS A 181 -19.56 0.54 15.49
C LYS A 181 -20.46 1.47 16.28
N VAL A 182 -20.01 2.70 16.54
CA VAL A 182 -20.83 3.74 17.20
C VAL A 182 -22.03 4.09 16.33
N GLU A 183 -21.84 4.36 15.05
CA GLU A 183 -22.91 4.65 14.10
C GLU A 183 -23.97 3.54 14.09
N ARG A 184 -23.56 2.29 13.97
CA ARG A 184 -24.47 1.15 14.01
C ARG A 184 -25.26 1.08 15.31
N ASN A 185 -24.61 1.32 16.46
CA ASN A 185 -25.28 1.30 17.77
C ASN A 185 -26.30 2.43 17.89
N VAL A 186 -25.98 3.63 17.43
CA VAL A 186 -26.90 4.80 17.40
C VAL A 186 -28.08 4.51 16.50
N MET A 187 -27.87 3.95 15.29
CA MET A 187 -28.96 3.56 14.39
C MET A 187 -29.87 2.50 15.05
N PHE A 188 -29.30 1.53 15.77
CA PHE A 188 -30.09 0.51 16.49
C PHE A 188 -30.97 1.13 17.58
N ILE A 189 -30.44 2.10 18.34
CA ILE A 189 -31.19 2.82 19.39
C ILE A 189 -32.32 3.63 18.75
N ILE A 190 -32.07 4.37 17.67
CA ILE A 190 -33.09 5.16 16.97
C ILE A 190 -34.22 4.25 16.47
N LEU A 191 -33.87 3.12 15.81
CA LEU A 191 -34.86 2.17 15.30
C LEU A 191 -35.67 1.49 16.40
N SER A 192 -35.12 1.35 17.61
CA SER A 192 -35.83 0.76 18.75
C SER A 192 -36.78 1.72 19.48
N LEU A 193 -36.62 3.05 19.22
CA LEU A 193 -37.43 4.10 19.80
C LEU A 193 -38.64 4.52 18.90
N ILE A 194 -38.66 4.04 17.66
CA ILE A 194 -39.77 4.24 16.70
C ILE A 194 -40.71 3.05 16.73
#